data_f9848df3ecbcc3ce395dae72127d1232
#
_entry.id   f9848df3ecbcc3ce395dae72127d1232
#
_cell.length_a   1.000
_cell.length_b   1.000
_cell.length_c   1.000
_cell.angle_alpha   90.00
_cell.angle_beta   90.00
_cell.angle_gamma   90.00
#
_symmetry.space_group_name_H-M   'P 1'
#
loop_
_entity.id
_entity.type
_entity.pdbx_description
1 polymer ?
#
loop_
_entity_poly.entity_id
_entity_poly.type
_entity_poly.pdbx_seq_one_letter_code
_entity_poly.pdbx_strand_id
1 'polypeptide(L)'
;MHRAVEVLWLSGTAAGYTDLFPIEEFVQDVAGAERLHLVRGPHGGGHHARYKLTIAGLTATLDYGAFADFNVRNGMEVGVMTFEFADSDRSVVRAVRWNKEPVGSSEATITTRASNEPVAAGAVIAKQQQAIAEQVLRPGQGEFRQLLDLVYGARCCISGCSVPWALEAAHITPFADDANSNSPSNGLMLRADIHALFDSNQLAIHPHKRVVFFSPETTVWSEYSKLHGREKLAEPQPGFSKHAPSTSALKPRWAKFVQVHGSPDDAA
;
A
#
# COMPACT_ATOMS: atom_id res chain seq x y z
N MET A 1 -17.36 -11.78 -18.72
CA MET A 1 -16.91 -10.58 -19.43
C MET A 1 -16.91 -9.47 -18.40
N HIS A 2 -15.73 -9.05 -17.96
CA HIS A 2 -15.62 -8.01 -16.93
C HIS A 2 -15.74 -6.65 -17.60
N ARG A 3 -16.42 -5.71 -16.96
CA ARG A 3 -16.58 -4.35 -17.45
C ARG A 3 -15.79 -3.39 -16.57
N ALA A 4 -15.12 -2.45 -17.17
CA ALA A 4 -14.40 -1.40 -16.46
C ALA A 4 -14.83 -0.02 -17.00
N VAL A 5 -14.86 0.95 -16.10
CA VAL A 5 -15.03 2.37 -16.43
C VAL A 5 -13.66 3.00 -16.53
N GLU A 6 -13.35 3.53 -17.70
CA GLU A 6 -12.16 4.34 -17.95
C GLU A 6 -12.56 5.82 -17.91
N VAL A 7 -11.93 6.57 -17.05
CA VAL A 7 -12.14 8.01 -16.86
C VAL A 7 -10.91 8.75 -17.33
N LEU A 8 -11.00 9.45 -18.47
CA LEU A 8 -9.96 10.34 -18.96
C LEU A 8 -10.32 11.78 -18.57
N TRP A 9 -9.49 12.40 -17.78
CA TRP A 9 -9.67 13.77 -17.33
C TRP A 9 -9.25 14.77 -18.41
N LEU A 10 -10.14 15.66 -18.81
CA LEU A 10 -9.94 16.63 -19.89
C LEU A 10 -9.54 18.00 -19.37
N SER A 11 -9.85 18.32 -18.12
CA SER A 11 -9.61 19.63 -17.54
C SER A 11 -9.21 19.55 -16.06
N GLY A 12 -8.82 20.68 -15.48
CA GLY A 12 -8.38 20.77 -14.09
C GLY A 12 -6.97 20.21 -13.87
N THR A 13 -6.63 20.00 -12.63
CA THR A 13 -5.30 19.50 -12.23
C THR A 13 -5.07 18.04 -12.60
N ALA A 14 -6.13 17.26 -12.84
CA ALA A 14 -6.07 15.89 -13.31
C ALA A 14 -6.05 15.74 -14.84
N ALA A 15 -5.97 16.85 -15.61
CA ALA A 15 -6.02 16.81 -17.06
C ALA A 15 -4.95 15.88 -17.66
N GLY A 16 -5.37 14.97 -18.55
CA GLY A 16 -4.52 13.96 -19.18
C GLY A 16 -4.28 12.70 -18.33
N TYR A 17 -4.75 12.66 -17.09
CA TYR A 17 -4.72 11.43 -16.29
C TYR A 17 -5.87 10.49 -16.65
N THR A 18 -5.65 9.21 -16.47
CA THR A 18 -6.63 8.16 -16.75
C THR A 18 -6.78 7.26 -15.55
N ASP A 19 -8.01 7.14 -15.07
CA ASP A 19 -8.40 6.20 -14.03
C ASP A 19 -9.19 5.04 -14.61
N LEU A 20 -8.95 3.84 -14.10
CA LEU A 20 -9.66 2.63 -14.51
C LEU A 20 -10.29 1.96 -13.30
N PHE A 21 -11.61 1.93 -13.26
CA PHE A 21 -12.39 1.34 -12.18
C PHE A 21 -13.14 0.10 -12.66
N PRO A 22 -13.01 -1.05 -11.98
CA PRO A 22 -13.90 -2.19 -12.19
C PRO A 22 -15.33 -1.83 -11.82
N ILE A 23 -16.30 -2.09 -12.69
CA ILE A 23 -17.73 -1.86 -12.37
C ILE A 23 -18.17 -2.67 -11.16
N GLU A 24 -17.60 -3.85 -10.98
CA GLU A 24 -17.87 -4.75 -9.86
C GLU A 24 -17.60 -4.12 -8.49
N GLU A 25 -16.69 -3.14 -8.41
CA GLU A 25 -16.44 -2.41 -7.16
C GLU A 25 -17.65 -1.60 -6.69
N PHE A 26 -18.49 -1.17 -7.63
CA PHE A 26 -19.68 -0.37 -7.34
C PHE A 26 -20.93 -1.22 -7.14
N VAL A 27 -20.92 -2.48 -7.59
CA VAL A 27 -22.06 -3.40 -7.45
C VAL A 27 -22.13 -3.99 -6.05
N GLN A 28 -20.98 -4.26 -5.43
CA GLN A 28 -20.91 -4.80 -4.08
C GLN A 28 -21.07 -3.68 -3.06
N ASP A 29 -22.14 -3.76 -2.28
CA ASP A 29 -22.51 -2.76 -1.27
C ASP A 29 -21.65 -2.89 0.00
N VAL A 30 -20.37 -2.58 -0.10
CA VAL A 30 -19.42 -2.55 1.03
C VAL A 30 -19.19 -1.10 1.42
N ALA A 31 -20.18 -0.51 2.12
CA ALA A 31 -20.09 0.87 2.59
C ALA A 31 -18.88 1.07 3.50
N GLY A 32 -18.13 2.17 3.28
CA GLY A 32 -16.97 2.55 4.09
C GLY A 32 -15.71 1.76 3.82
N ALA A 33 -15.68 0.94 2.77
CA ALA A 33 -14.50 0.19 2.40
C ALA A 33 -13.35 1.11 1.94
N GLU A 34 -12.19 0.88 2.51
CA GLU A 34 -10.94 1.45 2.01
C GLU A 34 -10.53 0.74 0.72
N ARG A 35 -10.16 1.52 -0.29
CA ARG A 35 -9.70 1.03 -1.59
C ARG A 35 -8.39 1.69 -1.99
N LEU A 36 -7.64 1.02 -2.82
CA LEU A 36 -6.41 1.51 -3.42
C LEU A 36 -6.47 1.25 -4.92
N HIS A 37 -6.17 2.25 -5.75
CA HIS A 37 -6.04 2.07 -7.18
C HIS A 37 -4.83 2.80 -7.77
N LEU A 38 -4.44 2.43 -8.98
CA LEU A 38 -3.38 3.04 -9.75
C LEU A 38 -3.98 4.08 -10.71
N VAL A 39 -3.55 5.33 -10.57
CA VAL A 39 -3.85 6.43 -11.50
C VAL A 39 -2.72 6.55 -12.50
N ARG A 40 -3.03 6.53 -13.79
CA ARG A 40 -2.04 6.65 -14.87
C ARG A 40 -1.89 8.09 -15.30
N GLY A 41 -0.67 8.60 -15.27
CA GLY A 41 -0.37 9.93 -15.78
C GLY A 41 -0.25 9.98 -17.31
N PRO A 42 -0.29 11.19 -17.90
CA PRO A 42 -0.26 11.41 -19.35
C PRO A 42 1.04 10.95 -20.02
N HIS A 43 2.11 10.82 -19.26
CA HIS A 43 3.44 10.41 -19.74
C HIS A 43 3.83 8.98 -19.34
N GLY A 44 2.85 8.13 -18.99
CA GLY A 44 3.07 6.73 -18.66
C GLY A 44 3.51 6.44 -17.23
N GLY A 45 3.69 7.46 -16.38
CA GLY A 45 3.89 7.31 -14.94
C GLY A 45 2.58 6.94 -14.25
N GLY A 46 2.66 6.24 -13.10
CA GLY A 46 1.50 5.91 -12.29
C GLY A 46 1.68 6.33 -10.83
N HIS A 47 0.59 6.75 -10.23
CA HIS A 47 0.51 7.08 -8.81
C HIS A 47 -0.52 6.17 -8.14
N HIS A 48 -0.25 5.78 -6.90
CA HIS A 48 -1.22 5.04 -6.11
C HIS A 48 -2.06 6.02 -5.31
N ALA A 49 -3.40 5.83 -5.34
CA ALA A 49 -4.35 6.62 -4.58
C ALA A 49 -5.16 5.74 -3.64
N ARG A 50 -5.39 6.21 -2.41
CA ARG A 50 -6.28 5.59 -1.45
C ARG A 50 -7.56 6.43 -1.35
N TYR A 51 -8.68 5.75 -1.26
CA TYR A 51 -9.97 6.41 -1.08
C TYR A 51 -10.91 5.57 -0.22
N LYS A 52 -11.86 6.24 0.39
CA LYS A 52 -12.98 5.62 1.08
C LYS A 52 -14.18 5.58 0.15
N LEU A 53 -14.68 4.38 -0.15
CA LEU A 53 -15.86 4.21 -0.99
C LEU A 53 -17.13 4.30 -0.15
N THR A 54 -18.07 5.14 -0.58
CA THR A 54 -19.42 5.21 -0.03
C THR A 54 -20.42 5.13 -1.18
N ILE A 55 -21.43 4.27 -1.06
CA ILE A 55 -22.47 4.09 -2.06
C ILE A 55 -23.81 4.47 -1.47
N ALA A 56 -24.54 5.34 -2.18
CA ALA A 56 -25.87 5.80 -1.80
C ALA A 56 -26.78 5.83 -3.03
N GLY A 57 -27.67 4.86 -3.15
CA GLY A 57 -28.56 4.71 -4.30
C GLY A 57 -27.79 4.57 -5.63
N LEU A 58 -27.96 5.52 -6.53
CA LEU A 58 -27.28 5.56 -7.83
C LEU A 58 -25.98 6.38 -7.81
N THR A 59 -25.45 6.69 -6.64
CA THR A 59 -24.23 7.49 -6.51
C THR A 59 -23.17 6.72 -5.72
N ALA A 60 -21.95 6.66 -6.26
CA ALA A 60 -20.78 6.22 -5.53
C ALA A 60 -19.83 7.40 -5.32
N THR A 61 -19.35 7.56 -4.10
CA THR A 61 -18.43 8.62 -3.69
C THR A 61 -17.11 8.00 -3.26
N LEU A 62 -16.04 8.43 -3.89
CA LEU A 62 -14.66 8.07 -3.60
C LEU A 62 -14.01 9.26 -2.90
N ASP A 63 -13.86 9.18 -1.60
CA ASP A 63 -13.25 10.26 -0.79
C ASP A 63 -11.75 10.01 -0.64
N TYR A 64 -10.95 10.73 -1.40
CA TYR A 64 -9.49 10.72 -1.34
C TYR A 64 -8.97 11.58 -0.17
N GLY A 65 -9.80 12.50 0.33
CA GLY A 65 -9.50 13.33 1.49
C GLY A 65 -9.42 12.52 2.78
N ALA A 66 -10.14 11.39 2.86
CA ALA A 66 -10.03 10.46 3.98
C ALA A 66 -8.61 9.92 4.20
N PHE A 67 -7.75 9.99 3.17
CA PHE A 67 -6.35 9.57 3.17
C PHE A 67 -5.42 10.66 2.60
N ALA A 68 -5.69 11.92 2.94
CA ALA A 68 -4.99 13.08 2.39
C ALA A 68 -3.46 12.95 2.45
N ASP A 69 -2.93 12.59 3.61
CA ASP A 69 -1.48 12.48 3.83
C ASP A 69 -0.83 11.41 2.94
N PHE A 70 -1.51 10.28 2.74
CA PHE A 70 -1.04 9.24 1.84
C PHE A 70 -1.07 9.72 0.39
N ASN A 71 -2.18 10.29 -0.06
CA ASN A 71 -2.39 10.70 -1.44
C ASN A 71 -1.43 11.82 -1.86
N VAL A 72 -1.31 12.88 -1.05
CA VAL A 72 -0.37 13.99 -1.32
C VAL A 72 1.07 13.51 -1.40
N ARG A 73 1.49 12.60 -0.50
CA ARG A 73 2.84 12.03 -0.54
C ARG A 73 3.12 11.24 -1.82
N ASN A 74 2.12 10.59 -2.37
CA ASN A 74 2.23 9.82 -3.62
C ASN A 74 1.96 10.69 -4.86
N GLY A 75 1.98 12.02 -4.74
CA GLY A 75 1.80 12.94 -5.86
C GLY A 75 0.35 13.09 -6.33
N MET A 76 -0.61 12.59 -5.52
CA MET A 76 -2.04 12.69 -5.82
C MET A 76 -2.65 13.92 -5.17
N GLU A 77 -3.61 14.50 -5.84
CA GLU A 77 -4.46 15.53 -5.26
C GLU A 77 -5.53 14.92 -4.37
N VAL A 78 -5.84 15.61 -3.28
CA VAL A 78 -6.96 15.25 -2.42
C VAL A 78 -8.25 15.90 -2.91
N GLY A 79 -9.32 15.13 -2.86
CA GLY A 79 -10.64 15.56 -3.31
C GLY A 79 -11.65 14.44 -3.21
N VAL A 80 -12.78 14.63 -3.85
CA VAL A 80 -13.87 13.67 -3.90
C VAL A 80 -14.23 13.40 -5.35
N MET A 81 -14.18 12.12 -5.74
CA MET A 81 -14.69 11.68 -7.03
C MET A 81 -16.09 11.11 -6.84
N THR A 82 -17.03 11.53 -7.67
CA THR A 82 -18.41 11.06 -7.61
C THR A 82 -18.81 10.42 -8.93
N PHE A 83 -19.32 9.20 -8.87
CA PHE A 83 -19.94 8.50 -9.99
C PHE A 83 -21.45 8.54 -9.85
N GLU A 84 -22.14 8.86 -10.93
CA GLU A 84 -23.59 8.74 -11.06
C GLU A 84 -23.89 7.57 -12.01
N PHE A 85 -24.76 6.65 -11.60
CA PHE A 85 -25.16 5.50 -12.39
C PHE A 85 -26.52 5.72 -13.04
N ALA A 86 -26.73 5.10 -14.22
CA ALA A 86 -27.98 5.19 -14.96
C ALA A 86 -29.02 4.15 -14.50
N ASP A 87 -28.57 3.09 -13.84
CA ASP A 87 -29.35 1.90 -13.49
C ASP A 87 -29.13 1.46 -12.04
N SER A 88 -30.08 0.74 -11.50
CA SER A 88 -30.08 0.28 -10.10
C SER A 88 -29.03 -0.78 -9.82
N ASP A 89 -28.57 -1.51 -10.82
CA ASP A 89 -27.49 -2.50 -10.71
C ASP A 89 -26.09 -1.86 -10.85
N ARG A 90 -26.03 -0.52 -11.04
CA ARG A 90 -24.81 0.28 -11.17
C ARG A 90 -23.88 -0.23 -12.26
N SER A 91 -24.45 -0.76 -13.31
CA SER A 91 -23.70 -1.35 -14.40
C SER A 91 -23.30 -0.34 -15.48
N VAL A 92 -23.96 0.81 -15.52
CA VAL A 92 -23.75 1.89 -16.48
C VAL A 92 -23.47 3.20 -15.76
N VAL A 93 -22.29 3.77 -15.97
CA VAL A 93 -21.94 5.09 -15.45
C VAL A 93 -22.51 6.16 -16.36
N ARG A 94 -23.28 7.09 -15.78
CA ARG A 94 -23.88 8.24 -16.45
C ARG A 94 -22.98 9.47 -16.42
N ALA A 95 -22.35 9.71 -15.27
CA ALA A 95 -21.48 10.87 -15.06
C ALA A 95 -20.39 10.57 -14.05
N VAL A 96 -19.24 11.25 -14.19
CA VAL A 96 -18.16 11.27 -13.20
C VAL A 96 -17.78 12.73 -12.96
N ARG A 97 -17.54 13.08 -11.70
CA ARG A 97 -17.10 14.43 -11.31
C ARG A 97 -15.98 14.34 -10.30
N TRP A 98 -15.02 15.24 -10.42
CA TRP A 98 -13.96 15.45 -9.44
C TRP A 98 -14.15 16.80 -8.77
N ASN A 99 -14.32 16.82 -7.47
CA ASN A 99 -14.42 18.02 -6.67
C ASN A 99 -13.17 18.17 -5.82
N LYS A 100 -12.32 19.11 -6.17
CA LYS A 100 -11.18 19.51 -5.35
C LYS A 100 -11.54 20.80 -4.62
N GLU A 101 -11.48 20.80 -3.29
CA GLU A 101 -11.65 22.04 -2.55
C GLU A 101 -10.34 22.86 -2.59
N PRO A 102 -10.44 24.18 -2.81
CA PRO A 102 -11.61 25.03 -3.04
C PRO A 102 -11.99 25.21 -4.52
N VAL A 103 -11.37 24.52 -5.45
CA VAL A 103 -11.51 24.74 -6.91
C VAL A 103 -12.40 23.66 -7.52
N GLY A 104 -13.36 24.07 -8.31
CA GLY A 104 -14.47 23.33 -8.92
C GLY A 104 -14.16 21.97 -9.58
N SER A 105 -15.20 21.39 -10.18
CA SER A 105 -15.13 20.06 -10.80
C SER A 105 -14.33 20.06 -12.11
N SER A 106 -13.55 18.99 -12.31
CA SER A 106 -12.90 18.70 -13.59
C SER A 106 -13.85 17.98 -14.53
N GLU A 107 -13.69 18.20 -15.83
CA GLU A 107 -14.42 17.45 -16.86
C GLU A 107 -13.70 16.13 -17.18
N ALA A 108 -14.47 15.08 -17.45
CA ALA A 108 -13.92 13.78 -17.83
C ALA A 108 -14.73 13.12 -18.95
N THR A 109 -14.03 12.34 -19.78
CA THR A 109 -14.65 11.42 -20.72
C THR A 109 -14.75 10.04 -20.09
N ILE A 110 -15.94 9.44 -20.16
CA ILE A 110 -16.23 8.12 -19.59
C ILE A 110 -16.33 7.13 -20.73
N THR A 111 -15.58 6.06 -20.64
CA THR A 111 -15.67 4.93 -21.59
C THR A 111 -15.90 3.65 -20.80
N THR A 112 -17.02 2.98 -21.08
CA THR A 112 -17.23 1.62 -20.54
C THR A 112 -16.63 0.63 -21.54
N ARG A 113 -15.61 -0.10 -21.11
CA ARG A 113 -14.95 -1.14 -21.93
C ARG A 113 -15.34 -2.52 -21.43
N ALA A 114 -15.65 -3.41 -22.38
CA ALA A 114 -15.59 -4.83 -22.11
C ALA A 114 -14.10 -5.21 -21.99
N SER A 115 -13.67 -5.58 -20.81
CA SER A 115 -12.31 -6.05 -20.58
C SER A 115 -12.29 -7.57 -20.68
N ASN A 116 -11.42 -8.12 -21.53
CA ASN A 116 -11.14 -9.55 -21.54
C ASN A 116 -10.22 -9.97 -20.38
N GLU A 117 -9.78 -9.02 -19.58
CA GLU A 117 -9.03 -9.27 -18.36
C GLU A 117 -10.01 -9.49 -17.19
N PRO A 118 -9.80 -10.48 -16.35
CA PRO A 118 -10.64 -10.72 -15.17
C PRO A 118 -10.50 -9.56 -14.20
N VAL A 119 -11.50 -8.67 -14.15
CA VAL A 119 -11.60 -7.57 -13.20
C VAL A 119 -12.41 -8.03 -11.98
N ALA A 120 -11.93 -9.09 -11.34
CA ALA A 120 -12.33 -9.43 -9.98
C ALA A 120 -11.43 -8.68 -8.99
N ALA A 121 -11.81 -8.53 -7.74
CA ALA A 121 -10.89 -8.07 -6.68
C ALA A 121 -9.52 -8.79 -6.79
N GLY A 122 -9.51 -10.06 -7.25
CA GLY A 122 -8.31 -10.81 -7.61
C GLY A 122 -7.54 -10.29 -8.81
N ALA A 123 -8.15 -9.58 -9.76
CA ALA A 123 -7.44 -9.05 -10.93
C ALA A 123 -6.87 -7.64 -10.69
N VAL A 124 -7.49 -6.83 -9.85
CA VAL A 124 -6.87 -5.59 -9.33
C VAL A 124 -5.63 -5.97 -8.55
N ILE A 125 -5.72 -7.00 -7.70
CA ILE A 125 -4.60 -7.57 -6.98
C ILE A 125 -3.56 -8.15 -7.95
N ALA A 126 -3.94 -8.89 -8.99
CA ALA A 126 -3.02 -9.44 -9.99
C ALA A 126 -2.35 -8.34 -10.83
N LYS A 127 -3.08 -7.28 -11.20
CA LYS A 127 -2.53 -6.12 -11.92
C LYS A 127 -1.60 -5.28 -11.03
N GLN A 128 -1.93 -5.13 -9.74
CA GLN A 128 -1.04 -4.54 -8.75
C GLN A 128 0.21 -5.39 -8.56
N GLN A 129 0.07 -6.71 -8.52
CA GLN A 129 1.20 -7.64 -8.45
C GLN A 129 2.08 -7.60 -9.70
N GLN A 130 1.50 -7.40 -10.88
CA GLN A 130 2.25 -7.25 -12.13
C GLN A 130 2.93 -5.87 -12.18
N ALA A 131 2.27 -4.80 -11.76
CA ALA A 131 2.88 -3.48 -11.61
C ALA A 131 4.05 -3.50 -10.60
N ILE A 132 3.91 -4.22 -9.48
CA ILE A 132 4.99 -4.47 -8.54
C ILE A 132 6.15 -5.22 -9.22
N ALA A 133 5.85 -6.27 -10.00
CA ALA A 133 6.87 -7.02 -10.71
C ALA A 133 7.61 -6.16 -11.76
N GLU A 134 6.91 -5.27 -12.44
CA GLU A 134 7.49 -4.33 -13.42
C GLU A 134 8.30 -3.22 -12.72
N GLN A 135 7.89 -2.73 -11.54
CA GLN A 135 8.60 -1.73 -10.75
C GLN A 135 9.84 -2.30 -10.05
N VAL A 136 9.84 -3.56 -9.65
CA VAL A 136 11.03 -4.26 -9.09
C VAL A 136 12.18 -4.30 -10.11
N LEU A 137 11.87 -4.19 -11.41
CA LEU A 137 12.87 -4.14 -12.49
C LEU A 137 13.50 -2.75 -12.70
N ARG A 138 13.03 -1.70 -11.98
CA ARG A 138 13.55 -0.32 -12.10
C ARG A 138 14.01 0.19 -10.73
N PRO A 139 15.30 0.42 -10.50
CA PRO A 139 15.82 0.77 -9.17
C PRO A 139 15.59 2.24 -8.80
N GLY A 140 14.83 2.49 -7.71
CA GLY A 140 14.68 3.80 -7.08
C GLY A 140 14.14 3.69 -5.64
N GLN A 141 14.68 4.47 -4.68
CA GLN A 141 14.23 4.42 -3.27
C GLN A 141 12.77 4.85 -3.09
N GLY A 142 12.28 5.79 -3.92
CA GLY A 142 10.88 6.23 -3.89
C GLY A 142 9.92 5.11 -4.29
N GLU A 143 10.30 4.30 -5.25
CA GLU A 143 9.50 3.16 -5.73
C GLU A 143 9.44 2.03 -4.69
N PHE A 144 10.55 1.73 -4.02
CA PHE A 144 10.59 0.74 -2.95
C PHE A 144 9.64 1.09 -1.80
N ARG A 145 9.60 2.38 -1.41
CA ARG A 145 8.66 2.87 -0.41
C ARG A 145 7.22 2.67 -0.83
N GLN A 146 6.87 3.02 -2.08
CA GLN A 146 5.51 2.86 -2.62
C GLN A 146 5.09 1.39 -2.65
N LEU A 147 6.01 0.48 -3.01
CA LEU A 147 5.75 -0.96 -2.98
C LEU A 147 5.42 -1.46 -1.58
N LEU A 148 6.16 -1.01 -0.56
CA LEU A 148 5.89 -1.39 0.82
C LEU A 148 4.62 -0.75 1.39
N ASP A 149 4.27 0.47 0.96
CA ASP A 149 2.99 1.09 1.29
C ASP A 149 1.81 0.24 0.76
N LEU A 150 1.93 -0.34 -0.44
CA LEU A 150 0.95 -1.29 -0.99
C LEU A 150 0.90 -2.59 -0.20
N VAL A 151 2.07 -3.17 0.05
CA VAL A 151 2.16 -4.48 0.73
C VAL A 151 1.63 -4.42 2.15
N TYR A 152 1.91 -3.35 2.90
CA TYR A 152 1.55 -3.20 4.31
C TYR A 152 0.41 -2.21 4.57
N GLY A 153 -0.20 -1.64 3.53
CA GLY A 153 -1.31 -0.68 3.69
C GLY A 153 -0.88 0.60 4.40
N ALA A 154 0.34 1.11 4.12
CA ALA A 154 0.92 2.28 4.77
C ALA A 154 0.87 2.21 6.31
N ARG A 155 1.24 1.06 6.88
CA ARG A 155 1.32 0.83 8.32
C ARG A 155 2.65 0.21 8.69
N CYS A 156 3.17 0.57 9.86
CA CYS A 156 4.30 -0.12 10.46
C CYS A 156 3.92 -1.59 10.73
N CYS A 157 4.67 -2.52 10.16
CA CYS A 157 4.39 -3.95 10.30
C CYS A 157 4.69 -4.52 11.70
N ILE A 158 5.23 -3.69 12.62
CA ILE A 158 5.50 -4.07 14.02
C ILE A 158 4.55 -3.35 14.98
N SER A 159 4.46 -2.02 14.91
CA SER A 159 3.68 -1.23 15.86
C SER A 159 2.26 -0.90 15.40
N GLY A 160 1.91 -1.19 14.13
CA GLY A 160 0.64 -0.79 13.56
C GLY A 160 0.48 0.73 13.33
N CYS A 161 1.51 1.54 13.64
CA CYS A 161 1.49 2.98 13.42
C CYS A 161 1.18 3.29 11.95
N SER A 162 0.23 4.21 11.72
CA SER A 162 -0.17 4.66 10.39
C SER A 162 0.10 6.15 10.15
N VAL A 163 0.90 6.78 11.02
CA VAL A 163 1.31 8.17 10.85
C VAL A 163 2.33 8.24 9.71
N PRO A 164 1.99 8.85 8.57
CA PRO A 164 2.80 8.74 7.36
C PRO A 164 4.22 9.28 7.51
N TRP A 165 4.41 10.40 8.20
CA TRP A 165 5.74 11.01 8.43
C TRP A 165 6.62 10.22 9.41
N ALA A 166 6.03 9.30 10.17
CA ALA A 166 6.75 8.42 11.07
C ALA A 166 7.07 7.05 10.44
N LEU A 167 6.70 6.83 9.15
CA LEU A 167 6.93 5.56 8.48
C LEU A 167 8.12 5.65 7.52
N GLU A 168 8.92 4.61 7.50
CA GLU A 168 10.08 4.45 6.63
C GLU A 168 10.13 3.06 6.01
N ALA A 169 10.64 2.99 4.78
CA ALA A 169 10.89 1.75 4.06
C ALA A 169 12.27 1.21 4.45
N ALA A 170 12.30 0.13 5.21
CA ALA A 170 13.52 -0.50 5.70
C ALA A 170 13.91 -1.71 4.83
N HIS A 171 15.17 -1.79 4.39
CA HIS A 171 15.71 -2.99 3.76
C HIS A 171 16.09 -4.03 4.83
N ILE A 172 15.72 -5.28 4.61
CA ILE A 172 16.16 -6.38 5.47
C ILE A 172 17.63 -6.68 5.18
N THR A 173 17.98 -6.96 3.92
CA THR A 173 19.36 -7.04 3.45
C THR A 173 19.75 -5.70 2.84
N PRO A 174 20.89 -5.10 3.22
CA PRO A 174 21.30 -3.81 2.69
C PRO A 174 21.36 -3.78 1.17
N PHE A 175 21.07 -2.60 0.58
CA PHE A 175 21.05 -2.40 -0.87
C PHE A 175 22.37 -2.77 -1.58
N ALA A 176 23.49 -2.58 -0.90
CA ALA A 176 24.81 -2.88 -1.44
C ALA A 176 25.11 -4.38 -1.63
N ASP A 177 24.33 -5.25 -0.97
CA ASP A 177 24.61 -6.68 -0.86
C ASP A 177 23.73 -7.56 -1.77
N ASP A 178 22.70 -6.98 -2.42
CA ASP A 178 21.76 -7.75 -3.26
C ASP A 178 21.24 -6.96 -4.47
N ALA A 179 21.39 -7.53 -5.66
CA ALA A 179 20.87 -6.97 -6.91
C ALA A 179 19.32 -6.88 -6.94
N ASN A 180 18.62 -7.65 -6.10
CA ASN A 180 17.17 -7.62 -5.91
C ASN A 180 16.73 -6.82 -4.67
N SER A 181 17.57 -5.92 -4.19
CA SER A 181 17.38 -5.21 -2.93
C SER A 181 16.05 -4.49 -2.80
N ASN A 182 15.47 -4.00 -3.89
CA ASN A 182 14.18 -3.32 -3.90
C ASN A 182 12.96 -4.27 -4.02
N SER A 183 13.15 -5.59 -3.91
CA SER A 183 12.02 -6.51 -3.80
C SER A 183 11.24 -6.25 -2.50
N PRO A 184 9.90 -6.19 -2.53
CA PRO A 184 9.11 -6.04 -1.31
C PRO A 184 9.36 -7.14 -0.27
N SER A 185 9.75 -8.34 -0.71
CA SER A 185 10.13 -9.45 0.19
C SER A 185 11.46 -9.24 0.92
N ASN A 186 12.25 -8.24 0.51
CA ASN A 186 13.43 -7.72 1.20
C ASN A 186 13.12 -6.43 1.96
N GLY A 187 11.85 -6.13 2.21
CA GLY A 187 11.43 -4.86 2.79
C GLY A 187 10.48 -4.98 3.96
N LEU A 188 10.52 -3.99 4.82
CA LEU A 188 9.63 -3.79 5.94
C LEU A 188 9.16 -2.33 5.95
N MET A 189 7.87 -2.10 6.20
CA MET A 189 7.37 -0.77 6.53
C MET A 189 7.48 -0.58 8.04
N LEU A 190 8.35 0.29 8.48
CA LEU A 190 8.64 0.49 9.90
C LEU A 190 8.39 1.95 10.34
N ARG A 191 8.05 2.13 11.62
CA ARG A 191 8.14 3.44 12.25
C ARG A 191 9.60 3.84 12.41
N ALA A 192 9.94 5.10 12.23
CA ALA A 192 11.32 5.60 12.13
C ALA A 192 12.23 5.19 13.30
N ASP A 193 11.73 5.22 14.53
CA ASP A 193 12.46 4.75 15.71
C ASP A 193 12.72 3.24 15.68
N ILE A 194 11.71 2.45 15.25
CA ILE A 194 11.84 1.00 15.09
C ILE A 194 12.81 0.66 13.95
N HIS A 195 12.82 1.45 12.88
CA HIS A 195 13.79 1.32 11.79
C HIS A 195 15.23 1.57 12.29
N ALA A 196 15.44 2.64 13.05
CA ALA A 196 16.74 2.92 13.65
C ALA A 196 17.23 1.78 14.57
N LEU A 197 16.33 1.19 15.38
CA LEU A 197 16.65 0.01 16.20
C LEU A 197 16.97 -1.22 15.37
N PHE A 198 16.26 -1.43 14.27
CA PHE A 198 16.51 -2.52 13.34
C PHE A 198 17.88 -2.41 12.68
N ASP A 199 18.26 -1.22 12.20
CA ASP A 199 19.56 -0.98 11.55
C ASP A 199 20.73 -1.04 12.52
N SER A 200 20.53 -0.59 13.77
CA SER A 200 21.54 -0.67 14.83
C SER A 200 21.65 -2.06 15.49
N ASN A 201 20.96 -3.07 14.95
CA ASN A 201 20.91 -4.44 15.51
C ASN A 201 20.34 -4.50 16.95
N GLN A 202 19.54 -3.49 17.36
CA GLN A 202 18.83 -3.48 18.63
C GLN A 202 17.46 -4.18 18.56
N LEU A 203 17.07 -4.59 17.34
CA LEU A 203 15.84 -5.32 17.05
C LEU A 203 16.12 -6.36 15.98
N ALA A 204 15.55 -7.55 16.14
CA ALA A 204 15.51 -8.57 15.10
C ALA A 204 14.15 -9.28 15.06
N ILE A 205 13.86 -9.90 13.93
CA ILE A 205 12.65 -10.68 13.70
C ILE A 205 13.06 -12.14 13.55
N HIS A 206 12.45 -13.02 14.35
CA HIS A 206 12.72 -14.44 14.25
C HIS A 206 12.28 -14.99 12.88
N PRO A 207 13.17 -15.62 12.09
CA PRO A 207 12.93 -15.93 10.68
C PRO A 207 11.75 -16.87 10.41
N HIS A 208 11.41 -17.74 11.36
CA HIS A 208 10.31 -18.70 11.21
C HIS A 208 9.07 -18.33 12.04
N LYS A 209 9.25 -17.93 13.31
CA LYS A 209 8.14 -17.57 14.21
C LYS A 209 7.53 -16.21 13.85
N ARG A 210 8.28 -15.37 13.12
CA ARG A 210 7.90 -13.98 12.76
C ARG A 210 7.65 -13.09 13.99
N VAL A 211 8.18 -13.46 15.13
CA VAL A 211 8.11 -12.70 16.38
C VAL A 211 9.26 -11.70 16.43
N VAL A 212 8.97 -10.53 16.97
CA VAL A 212 9.92 -9.42 17.11
C VAL A 212 10.64 -9.50 18.46
N PHE A 213 11.95 -9.37 18.45
CA PHE A 213 12.78 -9.34 19.65
C PHE A 213 13.63 -8.10 19.67
N PHE A 214 13.66 -7.44 20.82
CA PHE A 214 14.52 -6.30 21.10
C PHE A 214 15.70 -6.71 22.00
N SER A 215 16.80 -5.99 21.91
CA SER A 215 17.96 -6.21 22.80
C SER A 215 17.60 -5.97 24.26
N PRO A 216 18.35 -6.54 25.22
CA PRO A 216 18.14 -6.30 26.64
C PRO A 216 18.18 -4.79 26.99
N GLU A 217 19.07 -4.03 26.37
CA GLU A 217 19.19 -2.58 26.57
C GLU A 217 17.95 -1.83 26.10
N THR A 218 17.31 -2.29 25.02
CA THR A 218 16.11 -1.65 24.47
C THR A 218 14.86 -2.03 25.27
N THR A 219 14.81 -3.23 25.84
CA THR A 219 13.64 -3.69 26.61
C THR A 219 13.44 -2.98 27.95
N VAL A 220 14.39 -2.18 28.44
CA VAL A 220 14.19 -1.34 29.62
C VAL A 220 13.14 -0.24 29.38
N TRP A 221 12.86 0.09 28.12
CA TRP A 221 11.87 1.09 27.72
C TRP A 221 10.51 0.43 27.48
N SER A 222 9.49 0.93 28.17
CA SER A 222 8.14 0.34 28.16
C SER A 222 7.51 0.28 26.77
N GLU A 223 7.87 1.18 25.88
CA GLU A 223 7.41 1.26 24.49
C GLU A 223 7.81 0.02 23.70
N TYR A 224 8.98 -0.55 23.95
CA TYR A 224 9.53 -1.69 23.24
C TYR A 224 9.36 -3.01 24.00
N SER A 225 9.41 -2.99 25.33
CA SER A 225 9.22 -4.21 26.15
C SER A 225 7.84 -4.83 25.95
N LYS A 226 6.82 -4.04 25.64
CA LYS A 226 5.46 -4.53 25.32
C LYS A 226 5.40 -5.35 24.04
N LEU A 227 6.29 -5.06 23.10
CA LEU A 227 6.36 -5.73 21.78
C LEU A 227 7.32 -6.92 21.80
N HIS A 228 8.27 -6.95 22.75
CA HIS A 228 9.33 -7.96 22.84
C HIS A 228 8.77 -9.36 23.07
N GLY A 229 9.08 -10.30 22.17
CA GLY A 229 8.72 -11.70 22.28
C GLY A 229 7.22 -12.01 22.11
N ARG A 230 6.40 -11.00 21.88
CA ARG A 230 4.92 -11.12 21.82
C ARG A 230 4.36 -10.67 20.49
N GLU A 231 4.87 -9.55 19.98
CA GLU A 231 4.37 -8.98 18.72
C GLU A 231 4.85 -9.82 17.55
N LYS A 232 3.92 -10.25 16.72
CA LYS A 232 4.22 -10.85 15.43
C LYS A 232 4.27 -9.78 14.37
N LEU A 233 5.21 -9.95 13.44
CA LEU A 233 5.24 -9.13 12.24
C LEU A 233 3.89 -9.20 11.52
N ALA A 234 3.32 -8.04 11.20
CA ALA A 234 2.06 -8.00 10.46
C ALA A 234 2.20 -8.67 9.10
N GLU A 235 1.20 -9.46 8.74
CA GLU A 235 1.12 -10.06 7.41
C GLU A 235 0.87 -8.99 6.35
N PRO A 236 1.39 -9.19 5.12
CA PRO A 236 1.01 -8.37 3.98
C PRO A 236 -0.51 -8.34 3.78
N GLN A 237 -0.98 -7.26 3.16
CA GLN A 237 -2.38 -7.10 2.77
C GLN A 237 -2.87 -8.30 1.93
N PRO A 238 -4.17 -8.62 1.95
CA PRO A 238 -4.73 -9.66 1.10
C PRO A 238 -4.31 -9.51 -0.37
N GLY A 239 -3.83 -10.62 -0.95
CA GLY A 239 -3.29 -10.64 -2.31
C GLY A 239 -1.78 -10.33 -2.43
N PHE A 240 -1.13 -9.87 -1.37
CA PHE A 240 0.31 -9.58 -1.36
C PHE A 240 1.14 -10.59 -0.55
N SER A 241 0.59 -11.72 -0.12
CA SER A 241 1.26 -12.72 0.75
C SER A 241 2.60 -13.21 0.18
N LYS A 242 2.74 -13.28 -1.15
CA LYS A 242 4.01 -13.65 -1.82
C LYS A 242 5.14 -12.64 -1.59
N HIS A 243 4.81 -11.44 -1.14
CA HIS A 243 5.75 -10.35 -0.82
C HIS A 243 6.07 -10.28 0.68
N ALA A 244 5.64 -11.25 1.47
CA ALA A 244 6.06 -11.38 2.86
C ALA A 244 7.60 -11.43 2.95
N PRO A 245 8.19 -10.90 4.03
CA PRO A 245 9.64 -10.92 4.23
C PRO A 245 10.20 -12.33 4.09
N SER A 246 11.24 -12.51 3.28
CA SER A 246 11.78 -13.83 3.04
C SER A 246 12.52 -14.34 4.29
N THR A 247 12.37 -15.64 4.56
CA THR A 247 13.11 -16.28 5.65
C THR A 247 14.63 -16.19 5.43
N SER A 248 15.07 -16.26 4.17
CA SER A 248 16.48 -16.14 3.81
C SER A 248 17.06 -14.75 4.12
N ALA A 249 16.28 -13.69 3.90
CA ALA A 249 16.69 -12.32 4.24
C ALA A 249 16.75 -12.08 5.76
N LEU A 250 15.81 -12.64 6.52
CA LEU A 250 15.76 -12.47 7.97
C LEU A 250 16.83 -13.27 8.73
N LYS A 251 17.27 -14.42 8.21
CA LYS A 251 18.25 -15.30 8.89
C LYS A 251 19.57 -14.63 9.26
N PRO A 252 20.25 -13.89 8.36
CA PRO A 252 21.52 -13.23 8.70
C PRO A 252 21.36 -12.18 9.79
N ARG A 253 20.27 -11.39 9.74
CA ARG A 253 19.96 -10.38 10.77
C ARG A 253 19.70 -11.04 12.12
N TRP A 254 18.93 -12.12 12.15
CA TRP A 254 18.68 -12.90 13.35
C TRP A 254 19.96 -13.48 13.94
N ALA A 255 20.80 -14.11 13.12
CA ALA A 255 22.07 -14.68 13.56
C ALA A 255 23.00 -13.61 14.18
N LYS A 256 23.09 -12.43 13.55
CA LYS A 256 23.87 -11.32 14.08
C LYS A 256 23.31 -10.82 15.42
N PHE A 257 21.97 -10.73 15.55
CA PHE A 257 21.33 -10.33 16.79
C PHE A 257 21.63 -11.30 17.93
N VAL A 258 21.47 -12.61 17.68
CA VAL A 258 21.77 -13.66 18.66
C VAL A 258 23.24 -13.68 19.05
N GLN A 259 24.14 -13.47 18.10
CA GLN A 259 25.58 -13.40 18.38
C GLN A 259 25.94 -12.27 19.34
N VAL A 260 25.26 -11.12 19.24
CA VAL A 260 25.57 -9.92 20.04
C VAL A 260 24.84 -9.94 21.38
N HIS A 261 23.57 -10.33 21.38
CA HIS A 261 22.67 -10.15 22.54
C HIS A 261 22.28 -11.46 23.24
N GLY A 262 22.73 -12.60 22.71
CA GLY A 262 22.27 -13.93 23.18
C GLY A 262 20.97 -14.39 22.52
N SER A 263 20.62 -15.66 22.69
CA SER A 263 19.39 -16.23 22.18
C SER A 263 18.20 -15.86 23.08
N PRO A 264 17.19 -15.17 22.57
CA PRO A 264 15.98 -14.89 23.39
C PRO A 264 15.15 -16.15 23.67
N ASP A 265 15.34 -17.22 22.89
CA ASP A 265 14.63 -18.50 23.08
C ASP A 265 15.20 -19.30 24.29
N ASP A 266 16.39 -18.96 24.78
CA ASP A 266 17.02 -19.62 25.92
C ASP A 266 16.62 -18.98 27.27
N ALA A 267 15.84 -17.89 27.24
CA ALA A 267 15.39 -17.13 28.41
C ALA A 267 13.93 -17.44 28.83
N ALA A 268 13.31 -18.50 28.28
CA ALA A 268 11.91 -18.89 28.57
C ALA A 268 11.84 -20.09 29.51
#